data_d833abde1a3c91436928f7b395393f35
#
_entry.id   d833abde1a3c91436928f7b395393f35
#
_cell.length_a   1.000
_cell.length_b   1.000
_cell.length_c   1.000
_cell.angle_alpha   90.00
_cell.angle_beta   90.00
_cell.angle_gamma   90.00
#
_symmetry.space_group_name_H-M   'P 1'
#
loop_
_entity.id
_entity.type
_entity.pdbx_description
1 polymer ?
#
loop_
_entity_poly.entity_id
_entity_poly.type
_entity_poly.pdbx_seq_one_letter_code
_entity_poly.pdbx_strand_id
1 'polypeptide(L)'
;MTLEEAKKQIRPVDQEAVCAAQKRWDSIAKPLHSLGKMEKIVMQIAGITGSADVRLDKRALVAMCADNGVVEEGVTQTGQEVTAIVAENFLKGDTSACVMCRQCGTDVFPVDVGMASDTKVPSDLKVMMGTRNMTKEPAMTYEEAVQGIEAGIEM
;
A
#
# COMPACT_ATOMS: atom_id res chain seq x y z
N MET A 1 13.37 -5.26 8.70
CA MET A 1 13.72 -4.00 9.45
C MET A 1 12.66 -3.77 10.49
N THR A 2 13.04 -3.47 11.75
CA THR A 2 12.06 -3.22 12.83
C THR A 2 11.40 -1.85 12.69
N LEU A 3 10.22 -1.69 13.31
CA LEU A 3 9.50 -0.41 13.36
C LEU A 3 10.38 0.71 13.94
N GLU A 4 11.14 0.44 15.00
CA GLU A 4 12.00 1.45 15.64
C GLU A 4 13.20 1.84 14.76
N GLU A 5 13.74 0.91 13.98
CA GLU A 5 14.77 1.21 12.99
C GLU A 5 14.20 2.06 11.85
N ALA A 6 13.02 1.71 11.35
CA ALA A 6 12.35 2.48 10.32
C ALA A 6 12.06 3.92 10.77
N LYS A 7 11.55 4.12 11.99
CA LYS A 7 11.32 5.46 12.57
C LYS A 7 12.57 6.32 12.61
N LYS A 8 13.73 5.73 12.92
CA LYS A 8 15.02 6.44 12.95
C LYS A 8 15.50 6.86 11.55
N GLN A 9 14.99 6.22 10.50
CA GLN A 9 15.39 6.51 9.11
C GLN A 9 14.48 7.55 8.44
N ILE A 10 13.37 7.94 9.07
CA ILE A 10 12.51 8.98 8.53
C ILE A 10 13.28 10.30 8.42
N ARG A 11 13.29 10.88 7.22
CA ARG A 11 13.96 12.15 6.91
C ARG A 11 12.93 13.16 6.42
N PRO A 12 13.15 14.45 6.66
CA PRO A 12 12.38 15.50 5.97
C PRO A 12 12.57 15.38 4.45
N VAL A 13 11.55 15.81 3.70
CA VAL A 13 11.65 15.90 2.24
C VAL A 13 12.67 16.97 1.83
N ASP A 14 13.36 16.73 0.72
CA ASP A 14 14.33 17.66 0.16
C ASP A 14 13.62 18.90 -0.42
N GLN A 15 13.73 20.02 0.30
CA GLN A 15 13.11 21.29 -0.11
C GLN A 15 13.77 21.93 -1.33
N GLU A 16 15.05 21.66 -1.58
CA GLU A 16 15.75 22.16 -2.77
C GLU A 16 15.20 21.47 -4.02
N ALA A 17 15.00 20.14 -3.97
CA ALA A 17 14.37 19.38 -5.04
C ALA A 17 12.91 19.82 -5.29
N VAL A 18 12.14 20.09 -4.23
CA VAL A 18 10.78 20.65 -4.35
C VAL A 18 10.80 21.98 -5.08
N CYS A 19 11.68 22.92 -4.66
CA CYS A 19 11.81 24.23 -5.29
C CYS A 19 12.28 24.14 -6.75
N ALA A 20 13.20 23.21 -7.05
CA ALA A 20 13.67 22.98 -8.41
C ALA A 20 12.55 22.44 -9.32
N ALA A 21 11.73 21.51 -8.81
CA ALA A 21 10.56 20.98 -9.52
C ALA A 21 9.51 22.10 -9.76
N GLN A 22 9.26 22.98 -8.79
CA GLN A 22 8.37 24.13 -8.97
C GLN A 22 8.87 25.05 -10.08
N LYS A 23 10.15 25.43 -10.06
CA LYS A 23 10.76 26.27 -11.10
C LYS A 23 10.63 25.64 -12.49
N ARG A 24 10.79 24.31 -12.58
CA ARG A 24 10.61 23.57 -13.83
C ARG A 24 9.16 23.66 -14.32
N TRP A 25 8.16 23.49 -13.44
CA TRP A 25 6.75 23.65 -13.77
C TRP A 25 6.43 25.07 -14.27
N ASP A 26 6.99 26.07 -13.64
CA ASP A 26 6.75 27.49 -13.97
C ASP A 26 7.43 27.89 -15.30
N SER A 27 8.46 27.15 -15.73
CA SER A 27 9.16 27.39 -17.01
C SER A 27 8.47 26.76 -18.22
N ILE A 28 7.47 25.87 -18.02
CA ILE A 28 6.74 25.23 -19.11
C ILE A 28 5.68 26.18 -19.64
N ALA A 29 5.54 26.22 -20.98
CA ALA A 29 4.54 27.04 -21.68
C ALA A 29 3.10 26.54 -21.43
N LYS A 30 2.57 26.81 -20.23
CA LYS A 30 1.19 26.55 -19.81
C LYS A 30 0.76 27.63 -18.83
N PRO A 31 -0.55 27.84 -18.59
CA PRO A 31 -0.99 28.73 -17.52
C PRO A 31 -0.44 28.24 -16.16
N LEU A 32 0.01 29.17 -15.32
CA LEU A 32 0.55 28.83 -14.01
C LEU A 32 -0.47 28.03 -13.20
N HIS A 33 0.01 26.97 -12.57
CA HIS A 33 -0.78 26.05 -11.72
C HIS A 33 -1.99 25.37 -12.40
N SER A 34 -2.04 25.34 -13.75
CA SER A 34 -3.17 24.83 -14.51
C SER A 34 -3.44 23.34 -14.31
N LEU A 35 -2.44 22.54 -13.90
CA LEU A 35 -2.60 21.11 -13.60
C LEU A 35 -2.94 20.86 -12.11
N GLY A 36 -3.04 21.91 -11.30
CA GLY A 36 -3.55 21.85 -9.94
C GLY A 36 -2.81 20.84 -9.04
N LYS A 37 -3.54 19.83 -8.56
CA LYS A 37 -2.97 18.82 -7.64
C LYS A 37 -1.85 18.00 -8.27
N MET A 38 -1.87 17.80 -9.59
CA MET A 38 -0.83 17.03 -10.29
C MET A 38 0.55 17.65 -10.10
N GLU A 39 0.66 18.97 -10.25
CA GLU A 39 1.93 19.69 -10.03
C GLU A 39 2.44 19.49 -8.61
N LYS A 40 1.54 19.62 -7.62
CA LYS A 40 1.89 19.43 -6.20
C LYS A 40 2.37 18.00 -5.91
N ILE A 41 1.72 16.99 -6.49
CA ILE A 41 2.12 15.58 -6.33
C ILE A 41 3.53 15.37 -6.91
N VAL A 42 3.79 15.85 -8.12
CA VAL A 42 5.12 15.71 -8.74
C VAL A 42 6.19 16.45 -7.96
N MET A 43 5.90 17.64 -7.44
CA MET A 43 6.83 18.36 -6.55
C MET A 43 7.12 17.60 -5.25
N GLN A 44 6.10 16.96 -4.67
CA GLN A 44 6.27 16.14 -3.48
C GLN A 44 7.14 14.91 -3.77
N ILE A 45 6.93 14.24 -4.91
CA ILE A 45 7.78 13.13 -5.34
C ILE A 45 9.22 13.60 -5.54
N ALA A 46 9.45 14.77 -6.14
CA ALA A 46 10.77 15.36 -6.26
C ALA A 46 11.46 15.51 -4.90
N GLY A 47 10.73 16.03 -3.89
CA GLY A 47 11.24 16.13 -2.53
C GLY A 47 11.56 14.81 -1.85
N ILE A 48 10.77 13.76 -2.14
CA ILE A 48 11.00 12.39 -1.62
C ILE A 48 12.22 11.75 -2.27
N THR A 49 12.37 11.92 -3.59
CA THR A 49 13.46 11.31 -4.36
C THR A 49 14.76 12.13 -4.40
N GLY A 50 14.73 13.38 -3.90
CA GLY A 50 15.85 14.31 -3.96
C GLY A 50 16.20 14.76 -5.39
N SER A 51 15.25 14.72 -6.34
CA SER A 51 15.50 15.07 -7.74
C SER A 51 14.28 15.71 -8.39
N ALA A 52 14.49 16.83 -9.09
CA ALA A 52 13.46 17.46 -9.91
C ALA A 52 13.18 16.68 -11.23
N ASP A 53 14.04 15.74 -11.60
CA ASP A 53 13.81 14.82 -12.73
C ASP A 53 13.06 13.57 -12.22
N VAL A 54 11.77 13.76 -12.00
CA VAL A 54 10.89 12.71 -11.47
C VAL A 54 10.68 11.61 -12.51
N ARG A 55 10.96 10.37 -12.11
CA ARG A 55 10.74 9.17 -12.92
C ARG A 55 9.88 8.18 -12.15
N LEU A 56 8.94 7.56 -12.85
CA LEU A 56 8.03 6.52 -12.32
C LEU A 56 8.08 5.29 -13.25
N ASP A 57 9.29 4.81 -13.51
CA ASP A 57 9.54 3.74 -14.49
C ASP A 57 9.03 2.37 -14.01
N LYS A 58 9.03 2.16 -12.69
CA LYS A 58 8.50 0.94 -12.06
C LYS A 58 7.41 1.31 -11.06
N ARG A 59 6.29 0.63 -11.16
CA ARG A 59 5.13 0.82 -10.29
C ARG A 59 4.67 -0.53 -9.77
N ALA A 60 4.28 -0.56 -8.50
CA ALA A 60 3.78 -1.75 -7.84
C ALA A 60 2.48 -1.45 -7.10
N LEU A 61 1.57 -2.40 -7.15
CA LEU A 61 0.41 -2.49 -6.27
C LEU A 61 0.65 -3.63 -5.29
N VAL A 62 0.85 -3.32 -4.02
CA VAL A 62 0.90 -4.31 -2.95
C VAL A 62 -0.50 -4.46 -2.37
N ALA A 63 -1.06 -5.66 -2.47
CA ALA A 63 -2.38 -5.99 -1.92
C ALA A 63 -2.19 -6.81 -0.64
N MET A 64 -2.24 -6.14 0.52
CA MET A 64 -2.16 -6.77 1.84
C MET A 64 -3.52 -7.40 2.17
N CYS A 65 -3.59 -8.74 2.16
CA CYS A 65 -4.82 -9.49 2.34
C CYS A 65 -4.96 -9.96 3.79
N ALA A 66 -6.10 -9.63 4.41
CA ALA A 66 -6.41 -10.04 5.78
C ALA A 66 -7.91 -10.11 6.01
N ASP A 67 -8.33 -10.86 7.00
CA ASP A 67 -9.70 -10.99 7.46
C ASP A 67 -9.90 -10.36 8.84
N ASN A 68 -11.10 -9.88 9.09
CA ASN A 68 -11.47 -9.25 10.35
C ASN A 68 -12.54 -10.10 11.08
N GLY A 69 -12.30 -10.45 12.35
CA GLY A 69 -13.20 -11.27 13.15
C GLY A 69 -14.58 -10.63 13.40
N VAL A 70 -14.71 -9.32 13.25
CA VAL A 70 -16.00 -8.62 13.36
C VAL A 70 -17.03 -9.07 12.33
N VAL A 71 -16.64 -9.80 11.31
CA VAL A 71 -17.55 -10.43 10.32
C VAL A 71 -18.59 -11.32 11.01
N GLU A 72 -18.28 -11.91 12.17
CA GLU A 72 -19.23 -12.68 12.99
C GLU A 72 -20.49 -11.89 13.37
N GLU A 73 -20.41 -10.56 13.42
CA GLU A 73 -21.53 -9.67 13.77
C GLU A 73 -22.44 -9.34 12.57
N GLY A 74 -22.21 -9.96 11.41
CA GLY A 74 -23.04 -9.75 10.21
C GLY A 74 -22.88 -8.36 9.58
N VAL A 75 -21.73 -7.72 9.74
CA VAL A 75 -21.44 -6.37 9.20
C VAL A 75 -21.16 -6.38 7.71
N THR A 76 -21.05 -7.55 7.08
CA THR A 76 -20.83 -7.71 5.64
C THR A 76 -21.84 -8.68 5.04
N GLN A 77 -21.99 -8.65 3.71
CA GLN A 77 -22.88 -9.57 2.96
C GLN A 77 -22.22 -10.94 2.69
N THR A 78 -20.91 -11.06 2.88
CA THR A 78 -20.11 -12.26 2.56
C THR A 78 -19.28 -12.67 3.78
N GLY A 79 -18.90 -13.93 3.84
CA GLY A 79 -17.96 -14.43 4.84
C GLY A 79 -16.49 -14.18 4.47
N GLN A 80 -15.60 -14.64 5.32
CA GLN A 80 -14.14 -14.48 5.16
C GLN A 80 -13.57 -15.29 3.98
N GLU A 81 -14.28 -16.34 3.51
CA GLU A 81 -13.90 -17.16 2.36
C GLU A 81 -13.69 -16.35 1.08
N VAL A 82 -14.40 -15.21 0.95
CA VAL A 82 -14.28 -14.33 -0.23
C VAL A 82 -12.92 -13.68 -0.31
N THR A 83 -12.31 -13.33 0.81
CA THR A 83 -10.95 -12.76 0.84
C THR A 83 -9.94 -13.71 0.20
N ALA A 84 -9.97 -14.99 0.57
CA ALA A 84 -9.09 -16.02 0.01
C ALA A 84 -9.31 -16.20 -1.50
N ILE A 85 -10.57 -16.24 -1.96
CA ILE A 85 -10.91 -16.38 -3.39
C ILE A 85 -10.37 -15.17 -4.18
N VAL A 86 -10.60 -13.96 -3.68
CA VAL A 86 -10.14 -12.73 -4.36
C VAL A 86 -8.61 -12.65 -4.35
N ALA A 87 -7.96 -13.01 -3.24
CA ALA A 87 -6.51 -13.04 -3.13
C ALA A 87 -5.87 -14.01 -4.13
N GLU A 88 -6.43 -15.21 -4.32
CA GLU A 88 -5.98 -16.15 -5.36
C GLU A 88 -6.25 -15.62 -6.78
N ASN A 89 -7.32 -14.86 -6.99
CA ASN A 89 -7.59 -14.25 -8.29
C ASN A 89 -6.58 -13.13 -8.62
N PHE A 90 -5.95 -12.49 -7.62
CA PHE A 90 -4.80 -11.61 -7.87
C PHE A 90 -3.62 -12.38 -8.49
N LEU A 91 -3.34 -13.61 -8.03
CA LEU A 91 -2.27 -14.45 -8.60
C LEU A 91 -2.57 -14.83 -10.07
N LYS A 92 -3.85 -15.03 -10.40
CA LYS A 92 -4.28 -15.33 -11.77
C LYS A 92 -4.34 -14.10 -12.68
N GLY A 93 -4.32 -12.90 -12.11
CA GLY A 93 -4.46 -11.64 -12.84
C GLY A 93 -5.90 -11.30 -13.26
N ASP A 94 -6.91 -11.92 -12.61
CA ASP A 94 -8.33 -11.85 -13.00
C ASP A 94 -9.13 -10.79 -12.25
N THR A 95 -8.51 -10.10 -11.26
CA THR A 95 -9.21 -9.03 -10.54
C THR A 95 -9.29 -7.74 -11.38
N SER A 96 -10.28 -6.90 -11.10
CA SER A 96 -10.39 -5.57 -11.72
C SER A 96 -9.10 -4.74 -11.53
N ALA A 97 -8.50 -4.82 -10.33
CA ALA A 97 -7.22 -4.16 -10.03
C ALA A 97 -6.09 -4.68 -10.94
N CYS A 98 -5.99 -5.99 -11.16
CA CYS A 98 -5.00 -6.58 -12.07
C CYS A 98 -5.19 -6.11 -13.51
N VAL A 99 -6.45 -6.03 -13.99
CA VAL A 99 -6.76 -5.53 -15.32
C VAL A 99 -6.31 -4.07 -15.47
N MET A 100 -6.63 -3.22 -14.49
CA MET A 100 -6.22 -1.81 -14.50
C MET A 100 -4.70 -1.66 -14.38
N CYS A 101 -4.05 -2.41 -13.52
CA CYS A 101 -2.59 -2.41 -13.35
C CYS A 101 -1.88 -2.81 -14.65
N ARG A 102 -2.37 -3.81 -15.35
CA ARG A 102 -1.85 -4.23 -16.66
C ARG A 102 -1.90 -3.11 -17.69
N GLN A 103 -2.99 -2.32 -17.75
CA GLN A 103 -3.10 -1.17 -18.63
C GLN A 103 -2.12 -0.05 -18.28
N CYS A 104 -1.76 0.08 -17.00
CA CYS A 104 -0.83 1.10 -16.52
C CYS A 104 0.63 0.62 -16.43
N GLY A 105 0.94 -0.63 -16.80
CA GLY A 105 2.28 -1.21 -16.63
C GLY A 105 2.71 -1.25 -15.16
N THR A 106 1.81 -1.69 -14.27
CA THR A 106 2.02 -1.78 -12.82
C THR A 106 2.05 -3.25 -12.41
N ASP A 107 3.08 -3.68 -11.69
CA ASP A 107 3.15 -5.02 -11.13
C ASP A 107 2.22 -5.17 -9.92
N VAL A 108 1.71 -6.39 -9.68
CA VAL A 108 0.77 -6.67 -8.60
C VAL A 108 1.33 -7.75 -7.69
N PHE A 109 1.38 -7.47 -6.39
CA PHE A 109 1.92 -8.34 -5.35
C PHE A 109 0.86 -8.58 -4.26
N PRO A 110 0.05 -9.65 -4.35
CA PRO A 110 -0.81 -10.05 -3.26
C PRO A 110 0.02 -10.72 -2.16
N VAL A 111 -0.23 -10.36 -0.90
CA VAL A 111 0.47 -10.87 0.28
C VAL A 111 -0.55 -11.22 1.35
N ASP A 112 -0.48 -12.43 1.88
CA ASP A 112 -1.28 -12.84 3.03
C ASP A 112 -0.62 -12.33 4.32
N VAL A 113 -1.24 -11.34 4.94
CA VAL A 113 -0.81 -10.81 6.24
C VAL A 113 -1.74 -11.20 7.38
N GLY A 114 -2.86 -11.87 7.06
CA GLY A 114 -3.82 -12.25 8.10
C GLY A 114 -5.13 -12.83 7.55
N MET A 115 -5.12 -13.58 6.47
CA MET A 115 -6.33 -14.29 6.03
C MET A 115 -6.67 -15.43 6.96
N ALA A 116 -7.96 -15.68 7.18
CA ALA A 116 -8.46 -16.74 8.03
C ALA A 116 -8.36 -18.13 7.38
N SER A 117 -8.05 -18.19 6.09
CA SER A 117 -7.94 -19.43 5.30
C SER A 117 -6.53 -19.57 4.74
N ASP A 118 -6.11 -20.82 4.51
CA ASP A 118 -4.90 -21.13 3.77
C ASP A 118 -5.11 -20.92 2.26
N THR A 119 -4.15 -20.31 1.60
CA THR A 119 -4.19 -20.02 0.16
C THR A 119 -2.81 -20.21 -0.47
N LYS A 120 -2.73 -20.04 -1.80
CA LYS A 120 -1.45 -20.04 -2.53
C LYS A 120 -0.75 -18.69 -2.53
N VAL A 121 -1.36 -17.68 -1.92
CA VAL A 121 -0.76 -16.35 -1.79
C VAL A 121 0.43 -16.42 -0.82
N PRO A 122 1.57 -15.77 -1.13
CA PRO A 122 2.70 -15.72 -0.21
C PRO A 122 2.28 -15.27 1.19
N SER A 123 2.64 -16.08 2.20
CA SER A 123 2.20 -15.91 3.61
C SER A 123 3.35 -15.81 4.60
N ASP A 124 4.59 -15.58 4.13
CA ASP A 124 5.77 -15.44 4.98
C ASP A 124 5.65 -14.28 5.99
N LEU A 125 4.80 -13.31 5.68
CA LEU A 125 4.53 -12.12 6.51
C LEU A 125 3.20 -12.21 7.27
N LYS A 126 2.59 -13.39 7.32
CA LYS A 126 1.30 -13.60 7.99
C LYS A 126 1.44 -13.45 9.51
N VAL A 127 0.66 -12.54 10.08
CA VAL A 127 0.67 -12.25 11.52
C VAL A 127 -0.23 -13.23 12.27
N MET A 128 -1.45 -13.49 11.75
CA MET A 128 -2.46 -14.33 12.40
C MET A 128 -3.50 -14.82 11.40
N MET A 129 -4.37 -15.75 11.81
CA MET A 129 -5.47 -16.29 11.01
C MET A 129 -6.74 -15.44 11.13
N GLY A 130 -6.71 -14.22 10.61
CA GLY A 130 -7.75 -13.22 10.81
C GLY A 130 -7.63 -12.52 12.17
N THR A 131 -8.15 -11.31 12.31
CA THR A 131 -8.18 -10.63 13.61
C THR A 131 -9.24 -11.23 14.54
N ARG A 132 -9.13 -10.98 15.84
CA ARG A 132 -10.19 -11.24 16.80
C ARG A 132 -11.38 -10.30 16.56
N ASN A 133 -12.54 -10.68 17.10
CA ASN A 133 -13.75 -9.84 17.02
C ASN A 133 -13.65 -8.65 17.97
N MET A 134 -13.51 -7.46 17.42
CA MET A 134 -13.34 -6.21 18.20
C MET A 134 -14.53 -5.83 19.06
N THR A 135 -15.69 -6.48 18.90
CA THR A 135 -16.85 -6.27 19.79
C THR A 135 -16.73 -7.03 21.10
N LYS A 136 -15.87 -8.05 21.16
CA LYS A 136 -15.68 -8.96 22.30
C LYS A 136 -14.35 -8.72 23.01
N GLU A 137 -13.29 -8.46 22.25
CA GLU A 137 -11.93 -8.27 22.74
C GLU A 137 -11.10 -7.43 21.74
N PRO A 138 -9.90 -6.96 22.11
CA PRO A 138 -9.01 -6.27 21.16
C PRO A 138 -8.75 -7.13 19.91
N ALA A 139 -8.89 -6.54 18.73
CA ALA A 139 -8.71 -7.23 17.45
C ALA A 139 -7.32 -7.83 17.31
N MET A 140 -6.30 -7.17 17.86
CA MET A 140 -4.90 -7.58 17.91
C MET A 140 -4.28 -7.21 19.27
N THR A 141 -3.21 -7.90 19.66
CA THR A 141 -2.30 -7.41 20.69
C THR A 141 -1.42 -6.28 20.14
N TYR A 142 -0.70 -5.59 21.00
CA TYR A 142 0.27 -4.59 20.58
C TYR A 142 1.38 -5.21 19.72
N GLU A 143 1.88 -6.37 20.10
CA GLU A 143 2.93 -7.10 19.38
C GLU A 143 2.46 -7.53 17.98
N GLU A 144 1.24 -8.06 17.85
CA GLU A 144 0.64 -8.43 16.56
C GLU A 144 0.46 -7.20 15.66
N ALA A 145 0.04 -6.06 16.21
CA ALA A 145 -0.06 -4.82 15.46
C ALA A 145 1.31 -4.33 14.97
N VAL A 146 2.35 -4.42 15.80
CA VAL A 146 3.73 -4.08 15.40
C VAL A 146 4.21 -5.03 14.30
N GLN A 147 3.96 -6.34 14.41
CA GLN A 147 4.30 -7.30 13.35
C GLN A 147 3.61 -6.96 12.02
N GLY A 148 2.34 -6.55 12.06
CA GLY A 148 1.63 -6.09 10.86
C GLY A 148 2.25 -4.85 10.22
N ILE A 149 2.75 -3.90 11.01
CA ILE A 149 3.48 -2.74 10.50
C ILE A 149 4.82 -3.18 9.90
N GLU A 150 5.55 -4.07 10.59
CA GLU A 150 6.85 -4.56 10.13
C GLU A 150 6.73 -5.40 8.86
N ALA A 151 5.62 -6.14 8.67
CA ALA A 151 5.28 -6.80 7.42
C ALA A 151 5.18 -5.78 6.25
N GLY A 152 4.55 -4.62 6.49
CA GLY A 152 4.49 -3.56 5.49
C GLY A 152 5.84 -2.86 5.22
N ILE A 153 6.74 -2.83 6.22
CA ILE A 153 8.10 -2.28 6.06
C ILE A 153 8.97 -3.23 5.23
N GLU A 154 8.74 -4.54 5.34
CA GLU A 154 9.50 -5.56 4.61
C GLU A 154 9.15 -5.59 3.11
N MET A 155 7.88 -5.32 2.75
CA MET A 155 7.39 -5.18 1.38
C MET A 155 7.90 -3.91 0.69
#